data_6189db054d6d61abe02bf618820acc54
#
_entry.id   6189db054d6d61abe02bf618820acc54
#
_cell.length_a   1.000
_cell.length_b   1.000
_cell.length_c   1.000
_cell.angle_alpha   90.00
_cell.angle_beta   90.00
_cell.angle_gamma   90.00
#
_symmetry.space_group_name_H-M   'P 1'
#
loop_
_entity.id
_entity.type
_entity.pdbx_description
1 polymer ?
#
loop_
_entity_poly.entity_id
_entity_poly.type
_entity_poly.pdbx_seq_one_letter_code
_entity_poly.pdbx_strand_id
1 'polypeptide(L)'
;MLVWNRLPLYIAMLYAALIYHSYMTIRRYHFSPVTEAVSVGFYSGILYMIFDNLGPSLNWWIWDRTSPFSQPLLNSVPLTSYHWMFLFNTALAFWLRVFCWDALAAGKTGKARLGVFFTPVLTILLGGVLFIPYDLFLFVFEGMIHIAVLIHAVSFFFAGYWFLLQYHQPPAPRDKLLLFFPVLWITGLLYIFIAKYDKLFAVTADGLNADGLAVGNLLVVIAAMIIGMAITLLSHVTPHVINRSTAP
;
A
#
# COMPACT_ATOMS: atom_id res chain seq x y z
N MET A 1 -10.87 -12.92 -18.20
CA MET A 1 -10.71 -14.17 -17.44
C MET A 1 -10.93 -13.86 -15.97
N LEU A 2 -11.80 -14.59 -15.28
CA LEU A 2 -12.13 -14.41 -13.87
C LEU A 2 -11.55 -15.58 -13.05
N VAL A 3 -10.97 -15.27 -11.89
CA VAL A 3 -10.59 -16.28 -10.90
C VAL A 3 -11.87 -16.64 -10.12
N TRP A 4 -12.24 -17.92 -10.14
CA TRP A 4 -13.49 -18.45 -9.55
C TRP A 4 -14.76 -17.67 -9.95
N ASN A 5 -14.82 -17.16 -11.18
CA ASN A 5 -15.92 -16.36 -11.71
C ASN A 5 -16.27 -15.08 -10.90
N ARG A 6 -15.38 -14.60 -10.05
CA ARG A 6 -15.61 -13.44 -9.18
C ARG A 6 -14.55 -12.36 -9.31
N LEU A 7 -13.26 -12.74 -9.29
CA LEU A 7 -12.16 -11.80 -9.27
C LEU A 7 -11.49 -11.73 -10.65
N PRO A 8 -11.44 -10.56 -11.32
CA PRO A 8 -10.67 -10.41 -12.54
C PRO A 8 -9.19 -10.75 -12.33
N LEU A 9 -8.61 -11.54 -13.21
CA LEU A 9 -7.20 -11.97 -13.12
C LEU A 9 -6.23 -10.78 -13.02
N TYR A 10 -6.52 -9.68 -13.72
CA TYR A 10 -5.68 -8.50 -13.68
C TYR A 10 -5.59 -7.87 -12.28
N ILE A 11 -6.65 -7.96 -11.48
CA ILE A 11 -6.62 -7.48 -10.08
C ILE A 11 -5.68 -8.34 -9.24
N ALA A 12 -5.76 -9.67 -9.37
CA ALA A 12 -4.85 -10.56 -8.65
C ALA A 12 -3.38 -10.30 -9.03
N MET A 13 -3.09 -10.09 -10.31
CA MET A 13 -1.74 -9.76 -10.79
C MET A 13 -1.28 -8.39 -10.30
N LEU A 14 -2.20 -7.42 -10.24
CA LEU A 14 -1.92 -6.09 -9.74
C LEU A 14 -1.48 -6.11 -8.28
N TYR A 15 -2.18 -6.84 -7.41
CA TYR A 15 -1.77 -7.00 -6.01
C TYR A 15 -0.35 -7.57 -5.90
N ALA A 16 -0.06 -8.63 -6.65
CA ALA A 16 1.28 -9.21 -6.65
C ALA A 16 2.35 -8.21 -7.10
N ALA A 17 2.10 -7.44 -8.15
CA ALA A 17 3.02 -6.42 -8.65
C ALA A 17 3.23 -5.27 -7.65
N LEU A 18 2.15 -4.74 -7.06
CA LEU A 18 2.23 -3.66 -6.05
C LEU A 18 3.01 -4.10 -4.81
N ILE A 19 2.71 -5.30 -4.30
CA ILE A 19 3.36 -5.83 -3.10
C ILE A 19 4.84 -6.08 -3.37
N TYR A 20 5.16 -6.76 -4.47
CA TYR A 20 6.55 -7.04 -4.87
C TYR A 20 7.35 -5.75 -5.02
N HIS A 21 6.80 -4.80 -5.76
CA HIS A 21 7.45 -3.52 -5.97
C HIS A 21 7.69 -2.77 -4.66
N SER A 22 6.66 -2.67 -3.81
CA SER A 22 6.76 -1.99 -2.51
C SER A 22 7.83 -2.63 -1.63
N TYR A 23 7.83 -3.97 -1.57
CA TYR A 23 8.82 -4.72 -0.81
C TYR A 23 10.24 -4.45 -1.31
N MET A 24 10.49 -4.58 -2.61
CA MET A 24 11.82 -4.39 -3.19
C MET A 24 12.31 -2.94 -3.09
N THR A 25 11.41 -1.96 -3.20
CA THR A 25 11.74 -0.54 -3.04
C THR A 25 12.16 -0.22 -1.60
N ILE A 26 11.37 -0.63 -0.62
CA ILE A 26 11.64 -0.34 0.79
C ILE A 26 12.89 -1.10 1.28
N ARG A 27 13.10 -2.31 0.81
CA ARG A 27 14.29 -3.10 1.16
C ARG A 27 15.62 -2.40 0.84
N ARG A 28 15.64 -1.48 -0.11
CA ARG A 28 16.83 -0.68 -0.46
C ARG A 28 17.32 0.23 0.67
N TYR A 29 16.44 0.57 1.62
CA TYR A 29 16.78 1.40 2.78
C TYR A 29 17.50 0.63 3.90
N HIS A 30 17.61 -0.69 3.80
CA HIS A 30 18.27 -1.56 4.79
C HIS A 30 17.76 -1.37 6.21
N PHE A 31 16.46 -1.14 6.36
CA PHE A 31 15.81 -1.00 7.67
C PHE A 31 15.86 -2.29 8.49
N SER A 32 15.62 -2.15 9.80
CA SER A 32 15.36 -3.29 10.67
C SER A 32 14.11 -4.05 10.19
N PRO A 33 13.95 -5.35 10.52
CA PRO A 33 12.81 -6.13 10.01
C PRO A 33 11.44 -5.51 10.28
N VAL A 34 11.24 -4.93 11.47
CA VAL A 34 9.97 -4.28 11.83
C VAL A 34 9.77 -2.98 11.05
N THR A 35 10.81 -2.13 10.99
CA THR A 35 10.75 -0.87 10.22
C THR A 35 10.53 -1.14 8.74
N GLU A 36 11.22 -2.14 8.16
CA GLU A 36 11.03 -2.57 6.77
C GLU A 36 9.57 -2.98 6.54
N ALA A 37 9.02 -3.83 7.41
CA ALA A 37 7.66 -4.33 7.30
C ALA A 37 6.61 -3.21 7.35
N VAL A 38 6.68 -2.33 8.36
CA VAL A 38 5.75 -1.19 8.50
C VAL A 38 5.87 -0.25 7.31
N SER A 39 7.08 0.02 6.83
CA SER A 39 7.32 0.88 5.66
C SER A 39 6.80 0.28 4.36
N VAL A 40 6.89 -1.06 4.19
CA VAL A 40 6.29 -1.76 3.04
C VAL A 40 4.77 -1.64 3.07
N GLY A 41 4.14 -1.89 4.22
CA GLY A 41 2.70 -1.72 4.39
C GLY A 41 2.25 -0.30 4.07
N PHE A 42 2.94 0.70 4.62
CA PHE A 42 2.67 2.12 4.35
C PHE A 42 2.78 2.45 2.86
N TYR A 43 3.90 2.11 2.23
CA TYR A 43 4.15 2.44 0.83
C TYR A 43 3.19 1.72 -0.13
N SER A 44 2.91 0.44 0.10
CA SER A 44 1.92 -0.30 -0.69
C SER A 44 0.51 0.27 -0.53
N GLY A 45 0.15 0.71 0.68
CA GLY A 45 -1.09 1.42 0.94
C GLY A 45 -1.20 2.72 0.13
N ILE A 46 -0.14 3.52 0.10
CA ILE A 46 -0.08 4.75 -0.70
C ILE A 46 -0.30 4.48 -2.20
N LEU A 47 0.41 3.50 -2.77
CA LEU A 47 0.25 3.16 -4.19
C LEU A 47 -1.15 2.60 -4.49
N TYR A 48 -1.72 1.84 -3.57
CA TYR A 48 -3.06 1.27 -3.69
C TYR A 48 -4.16 2.33 -3.61
N MET A 49 -4.02 3.35 -2.74
CA MET A 49 -4.99 4.43 -2.58
C MET A 49 -5.29 5.14 -3.90
N ILE A 50 -4.32 5.30 -4.79
CA ILE A 50 -4.51 5.92 -6.10
C ILE A 50 -5.51 5.12 -6.91
N PHE A 51 -5.27 3.82 -7.01
CA PHE A 51 -6.10 2.89 -7.79
C PHE A 51 -7.49 2.74 -7.20
N ASP A 52 -7.58 2.58 -5.88
CA ASP A 52 -8.83 2.29 -5.18
C ASP A 52 -9.80 3.47 -5.22
N ASN A 53 -9.30 4.70 -5.28
CA ASN A 53 -10.13 5.90 -5.46
C ASN A 53 -10.61 6.12 -6.90
N LEU A 54 -9.84 5.70 -7.89
CA LEU A 54 -10.23 5.87 -9.29
C LEU A 54 -11.23 4.79 -9.73
N GLY A 55 -11.10 3.58 -9.21
CA GLY A 55 -11.85 2.41 -9.66
C GLY A 55 -13.37 2.55 -9.65
N PRO A 56 -14.00 2.96 -8.54
CA PRO A 56 -15.45 3.14 -8.49
C PRO A 56 -15.97 4.18 -9.48
N SER A 57 -15.28 5.32 -9.62
CA SER A 57 -15.65 6.39 -10.55
C SER A 57 -15.59 5.97 -12.02
N LEU A 58 -14.81 4.94 -12.33
CA LEU A 58 -14.58 4.40 -13.68
C LEU A 58 -15.30 3.06 -13.92
N ASN A 59 -16.16 2.65 -12.98
CA ASN A 59 -16.87 1.37 -13.05
C ASN A 59 -15.96 0.13 -13.16
N TRP A 60 -14.77 0.18 -12.56
CA TRP A 60 -13.90 -0.99 -12.49
C TRP A 60 -14.40 -2.00 -11.47
N TRP A 61 -15.03 -1.52 -10.39
CA TRP A 61 -15.80 -2.28 -9.40
C TRP A 61 -16.76 -1.34 -8.67
N ILE A 62 -17.72 -1.94 -7.97
CA ILE A 62 -18.68 -1.25 -7.12
C ILE A 62 -18.58 -1.84 -5.72
N TRP A 63 -18.44 -0.98 -4.71
CA TRP A 63 -18.47 -1.39 -3.32
C TRP A 63 -19.92 -1.60 -2.88
N ASP A 64 -20.19 -2.72 -2.20
CA ASP A 64 -21.46 -2.94 -1.54
C ASP A 64 -21.57 -2.03 -0.30
N ARG A 65 -22.31 -0.94 -0.45
CA ARG A 65 -22.50 0.06 0.62
C ARG A 65 -23.33 -0.44 1.79
N THR A 66 -24.05 -1.56 1.63
CA THR A 66 -24.86 -2.17 2.70
C THR A 66 -24.03 -3.10 3.58
N SER A 67 -22.88 -3.54 3.11
CA SER A 67 -21.97 -4.38 3.88
C SER A 67 -21.32 -3.61 5.02
N PRO A 68 -21.33 -4.13 6.26
CA PRO A 68 -20.60 -3.52 7.37
C PRO A 68 -19.09 -3.35 7.08
N PHE A 69 -18.51 -4.28 6.32
CA PHE A 69 -17.10 -4.21 5.89
C PHE A 69 -16.81 -3.05 4.94
N SER A 70 -17.84 -2.49 4.30
CA SER A 70 -17.70 -1.32 3.46
C SER A 70 -17.87 0.00 4.21
N GLN A 71 -17.98 -0.02 5.54
CA GLN A 71 -18.07 1.16 6.38
C GLN A 71 -16.81 1.27 7.28
N PRO A 72 -16.39 2.48 7.66
CA PRO A 72 -16.81 3.79 7.14
C PRO A 72 -16.26 4.03 5.73
N LEU A 73 -16.97 4.84 4.98
CA LEU A 73 -16.51 5.27 3.64
C LEU A 73 -15.67 6.56 3.75
N LEU A 74 -14.54 6.56 3.05
CA LEU A 74 -13.83 7.79 2.70
C LEU A 74 -14.27 8.16 1.27
N ASN A 75 -15.31 8.97 1.15
CA ASN A 75 -16.10 9.17 -0.06
C ASN A 75 -16.71 7.83 -0.54
N SER A 76 -16.20 7.25 -1.64
CA SER A 76 -16.71 6.00 -2.19
C SER A 76 -15.93 4.76 -1.78
N VAL A 77 -14.80 4.93 -1.09
CA VAL A 77 -13.88 3.81 -0.78
C VAL A 77 -13.99 3.43 0.69
N PRO A 78 -14.21 2.15 1.00
CA PRO A 78 -14.17 1.67 2.37
C PRO A 78 -12.80 1.89 3.02
N LEU A 79 -12.78 2.48 4.21
CA LEU A 79 -11.55 2.67 4.98
C LEU A 79 -10.90 1.33 5.33
N THR A 80 -11.72 0.30 5.49
CA THR A 80 -11.29 -1.09 5.70
C THR A 80 -10.38 -1.59 4.57
N SER A 81 -10.62 -1.16 3.31
CA SER A 81 -9.76 -1.52 2.17
C SER A 81 -8.34 -1.00 2.34
N TYR A 82 -8.17 0.26 2.76
CA TYR A 82 -6.86 0.85 3.02
C TYR A 82 -6.17 0.21 4.23
N HIS A 83 -6.94 -0.03 5.29
CA HIS A 83 -6.42 -0.63 6.53
C HIS A 83 -5.95 -2.07 6.28
N TRP A 84 -6.71 -2.83 5.48
CA TRP A 84 -6.35 -4.17 5.04
C TRP A 84 -5.02 -4.15 4.25
N MET A 85 -4.93 -3.28 3.25
CA MET A 85 -3.74 -3.19 2.40
C MET A 85 -2.49 -2.83 3.20
N PHE A 86 -2.63 -1.92 4.17
CA PHE A 86 -1.55 -1.53 5.07
C PHE A 86 -1.09 -2.69 5.97
N LEU A 87 -2.01 -3.30 6.72
CA LEU A 87 -1.64 -4.27 7.75
C LEU A 87 -1.23 -5.63 7.22
N PHE A 88 -1.94 -6.15 6.20
CA PHE A 88 -1.57 -7.45 5.63
C PHE A 88 -0.26 -7.38 4.86
N ASN A 89 0.06 -6.27 4.21
CA ASN A 89 1.37 -6.11 3.58
C ASN A 89 2.48 -5.88 4.60
N THR A 90 2.19 -5.24 5.72
CA THR A 90 3.11 -5.19 6.88
C THR A 90 3.43 -6.61 7.38
N ALA A 91 2.39 -7.43 7.60
CA ALA A 91 2.56 -8.80 8.05
C ALA A 91 3.33 -9.66 7.03
N LEU A 92 2.99 -9.55 5.75
CA LEU A 92 3.66 -10.27 4.67
C LEU A 92 5.15 -9.91 4.59
N ALA A 93 5.46 -8.62 4.60
CA ALA A 93 6.83 -8.13 4.52
C ALA A 93 7.66 -8.60 5.71
N PHE A 94 7.09 -8.58 6.92
CA PHE A 94 7.76 -9.09 8.12
C PHE A 94 8.15 -10.56 7.98
N TRP A 95 7.21 -11.42 7.57
CA TRP A 95 7.47 -12.85 7.45
C TRP A 95 8.41 -13.18 6.29
N LEU A 96 8.27 -12.51 5.15
CA LEU A 96 9.23 -12.64 4.04
C LEU A 96 10.65 -12.28 4.49
N ARG A 97 10.80 -11.21 5.27
CA ARG A 97 12.10 -10.82 5.79
C ARG A 97 12.68 -11.90 6.70
N VAL A 98 11.95 -12.28 7.73
CA VAL A 98 12.46 -13.17 8.80
C VAL A 98 12.68 -14.60 8.30
N PHE A 99 11.76 -15.13 7.51
CA PHE A 99 11.82 -16.53 7.09
C PHE A 99 12.51 -16.77 5.74
N CYS A 100 12.41 -15.82 4.82
CA CYS A 100 12.99 -16.04 3.51
C CYS A 100 14.35 -15.34 3.38
N TRP A 101 14.39 -14.03 3.50
CA TRP A 101 15.59 -13.27 3.18
C TRP A 101 16.71 -13.45 4.19
N ASP A 102 16.44 -13.35 5.48
CA ASP A 102 17.46 -13.52 6.51
C ASP A 102 17.95 -14.98 6.57
N ALA A 103 17.07 -15.94 6.25
CA ALA A 103 17.47 -17.34 6.13
C ALA A 103 18.37 -17.58 4.90
N LEU A 104 18.05 -16.97 3.75
CA LEU A 104 18.90 -17.04 2.55
C LEU A 104 20.26 -16.37 2.79
N ALA A 105 20.28 -15.21 3.40
CA ALA A 105 21.51 -14.51 3.75
C ALA A 105 22.40 -15.33 4.70
N ALA A 106 21.80 -16.13 5.58
CA ALA A 106 22.50 -17.04 6.47
C ALA A 106 22.81 -18.42 5.85
N GLY A 107 22.59 -18.62 4.53
CA GLY A 107 22.82 -19.89 3.84
C GLY A 107 21.82 -21.00 4.18
N LYS A 108 20.74 -20.70 4.92
CA LYS A 108 19.73 -21.67 5.39
C LYS A 108 18.63 -21.88 4.35
N THR A 109 18.96 -22.42 3.18
CA THR A 109 18.04 -22.59 2.04
C THR A 109 16.80 -23.43 2.36
N GLY A 110 16.94 -24.49 3.18
CA GLY A 110 15.80 -25.30 3.64
C GLY A 110 14.78 -24.49 4.45
N LYS A 111 15.27 -23.65 5.39
CA LYS A 111 14.42 -22.73 6.16
C LYS A 111 13.72 -21.71 5.24
N ALA A 112 14.43 -21.17 4.26
CA ALA A 112 13.86 -20.21 3.32
C ALA A 112 12.73 -20.83 2.48
N ARG A 113 12.89 -22.07 1.99
CA ARG A 113 11.84 -22.79 1.25
C ARG A 113 10.60 -23.03 2.10
N LEU A 114 10.78 -23.50 3.34
CA LEU A 114 9.67 -23.63 4.28
C LEU A 114 9.02 -22.27 4.58
N GLY A 115 9.83 -21.21 4.71
CA GLY A 115 9.36 -19.85 4.90
C GLY A 115 8.40 -19.41 3.80
N VAL A 116 8.74 -19.62 2.53
CA VAL A 116 7.86 -19.30 1.39
C VAL A 116 6.51 -20.00 1.51
N PHE A 117 6.52 -21.28 1.89
CA PHE A 117 5.31 -22.09 2.03
C PHE A 117 4.39 -21.60 3.17
N PHE A 118 4.97 -21.27 4.34
CA PHE A 118 4.19 -20.85 5.51
C PHE A 118 3.87 -19.35 5.55
N THR A 119 4.60 -18.51 4.82
CA THR A 119 4.40 -17.06 4.81
C THR A 119 2.94 -16.65 4.56
N PRO A 120 2.17 -17.23 3.61
CA PRO A 120 0.78 -16.84 3.40
C PRO A 120 -0.09 -17.06 4.64
N VAL A 121 0.03 -18.22 5.29
CA VAL A 121 -0.74 -18.57 6.50
C VAL A 121 -0.38 -17.62 7.65
N LEU A 122 0.91 -17.42 7.89
CA LEU A 122 1.39 -16.54 8.94
C LEU A 122 1.03 -15.06 8.68
N THR A 123 0.96 -14.66 7.41
CA THR A 123 0.48 -13.34 7.02
C THR A 123 -0.98 -13.13 7.38
N ILE A 124 -1.83 -14.12 7.10
CA ILE A 124 -3.25 -14.07 7.49
C ILE A 124 -3.39 -13.99 9.00
N LEU A 125 -2.66 -14.82 9.74
CA LEU A 125 -2.72 -14.83 11.21
C LEU A 125 -2.24 -13.50 11.81
N LEU A 126 -1.07 -13.02 11.43
CA LEU A 126 -0.54 -11.76 11.96
C LEU A 126 -1.34 -10.56 11.48
N GLY A 127 -1.72 -10.52 10.19
CA GLY A 127 -2.57 -9.48 9.64
C GLY A 127 -3.92 -9.41 10.37
N GLY A 128 -4.55 -10.56 10.61
CA GLY A 128 -5.78 -10.65 11.39
C GLY A 128 -5.62 -10.14 12.83
N VAL A 129 -4.54 -10.53 13.52
CA VAL A 129 -4.25 -10.01 14.88
C VAL A 129 -4.08 -8.49 14.88
N LEU A 130 -3.34 -7.95 13.91
CA LEU A 130 -3.15 -6.50 13.78
C LEU A 130 -4.45 -5.77 13.44
N PHE A 131 -5.42 -6.45 12.82
CA PHE A 131 -6.72 -5.90 12.45
C PHE A 131 -7.70 -5.84 13.62
N ILE A 132 -7.53 -6.68 14.66
CA ILE A 132 -8.44 -6.76 15.81
C ILE A 132 -8.82 -5.40 16.41
N PRO A 133 -7.88 -4.47 16.70
CA PRO A 133 -8.25 -3.19 17.28
C PRO A 133 -9.22 -2.39 16.41
N TYR A 134 -9.07 -2.46 15.09
CA TYR A 134 -9.97 -1.80 14.14
C TYR A 134 -11.35 -2.49 14.11
N ASP A 135 -11.38 -3.81 14.01
CA ASP A 135 -12.61 -4.61 13.93
C ASP A 135 -13.46 -4.50 15.20
N LEU A 136 -12.85 -4.41 16.37
CA LEU A 136 -13.58 -4.22 17.63
C LEU A 136 -14.45 -2.97 17.59
N PHE A 137 -13.94 -1.86 17.08
CA PHE A 137 -14.69 -0.61 16.98
C PHE A 137 -15.57 -0.51 15.73
N LEU A 138 -15.35 -1.39 14.77
CA LEU A 138 -16.21 -1.48 13.60
C LEU A 138 -17.45 -2.35 13.85
N PHE A 139 -17.31 -3.49 14.55
CA PHE A 139 -18.32 -4.52 14.64
C PHE A 139 -18.87 -4.79 16.06
N VAL A 140 -18.05 -4.56 17.09
CA VAL A 140 -18.41 -4.96 18.46
C VAL A 140 -18.95 -3.77 19.26
N PHE A 141 -18.31 -2.61 19.16
CA PHE A 141 -18.71 -1.41 19.89
C PHE A 141 -19.60 -0.53 19.02
N GLU A 142 -20.90 -0.77 19.09
CA GLU A 142 -21.90 -0.02 18.31
C GLU A 142 -21.77 1.50 18.52
N GLY A 143 -21.86 2.27 17.43
CA GLY A 143 -21.74 3.73 17.45
C GLY A 143 -20.32 4.29 17.59
N MET A 144 -19.29 3.44 17.75
CA MET A 144 -17.90 3.88 17.92
C MET A 144 -17.05 3.78 16.64
N ILE A 145 -17.68 3.77 15.47
CA ILE A 145 -17.01 3.68 14.16
C ILE A 145 -15.94 4.77 13.96
N HIS A 146 -16.13 5.95 14.57
CA HIS A 146 -15.14 7.03 14.55
C HIS A 146 -13.80 6.65 15.21
N ILE A 147 -13.82 5.70 16.15
CA ILE A 147 -12.58 5.17 16.77
C ILE A 147 -11.84 4.28 15.77
N ALA A 148 -12.52 3.48 14.97
CA ALA A 148 -11.91 2.71 13.89
C ALA A 148 -11.22 3.65 12.87
N VAL A 149 -11.88 4.78 12.51
CA VAL A 149 -11.28 5.82 11.67
C VAL A 149 -10.01 6.38 12.30
N LEU A 150 -10.06 6.70 13.59
CA LEU A 150 -8.91 7.23 14.33
C LEU A 150 -7.75 6.21 14.39
N ILE A 151 -8.05 4.94 14.65
CA ILE A 151 -7.06 3.86 14.66
C ILE A 151 -6.34 3.77 13.31
N HIS A 152 -7.11 3.79 12.20
CA HIS A 152 -6.50 3.78 10.87
C HIS A 152 -5.63 5.02 10.65
N ALA A 153 -6.15 6.21 10.89
CA ALA A 153 -5.44 7.46 10.67
C ALA A 153 -4.15 7.51 11.48
N VAL A 154 -4.22 7.25 12.80
CA VAL A 154 -3.05 7.28 13.68
C VAL A 154 -2.01 6.24 13.26
N SER A 155 -2.42 4.99 13.00
CA SER A 155 -1.49 3.93 12.61
C SER A 155 -0.80 4.24 11.28
N PHE A 156 -1.55 4.76 10.30
CA PHE A 156 -1.03 5.08 8.98
C PHE A 156 -0.09 6.31 9.01
N PHE A 157 -0.48 7.40 9.71
CA PHE A 157 0.39 8.55 9.91
C PHE A 157 1.63 8.22 10.72
N PHE A 158 1.49 7.39 11.76
CA PHE A 158 2.63 6.91 12.53
C PHE A 158 3.60 6.11 11.67
N ALA A 159 3.11 5.24 10.79
CA ALA A 159 3.95 4.48 9.87
C ALA A 159 4.74 5.39 8.91
N GLY A 160 4.10 6.42 8.36
CA GLY A 160 4.76 7.42 7.53
C GLY A 160 5.80 8.25 8.29
N TYR A 161 5.46 8.70 9.49
CA TYR A 161 6.40 9.42 10.37
C TYR A 161 7.59 8.55 10.78
N TRP A 162 7.33 7.29 11.13
CA TRP A 162 8.37 6.32 11.46
C TRP A 162 9.30 6.07 10.28
N PHE A 163 8.78 5.94 9.07
CA PHE A 163 9.58 5.86 7.86
C PHE A 163 10.53 7.07 7.73
N LEU A 164 10.00 8.28 7.91
CA LEU A 164 10.81 9.51 7.81
C LEU A 164 11.91 9.58 8.86
N LEU A 165 11.63 9.17 10.11
CA LEU A 165 12.63 9.14 11.18
C LEU A 165 13.77 8.14 10.92
N GLN A 166 13.45 7.02 10.26
CA GLN A 166 14.43 5.99 9.95
C GLN A 166 15.06 6.16 8.57
N TYR A 167 14.59 7.16 7.80
CA TYR A 167 15.09 7.41 6.45
C TYR A 167 16.59 7.75 6.47
N HIS A 168 17.32 7.05 5.62
CA HIS A 168 18.69 7.36 5.28
C HIS A 168 18.91 7.05 3.79
N GLN A 169 19.93 7.67 3.21
CA GLN A 169 20.15 7.46 1.78
C GLN A 169 20.56 6.01 1.51
N PRO A 170 19.92 5.34 0.56
CA PRO A 170 20.24 3.98 0.22
C PRO A 170 21.65 3.89 -0.38
N PRO A 171 22.48 2.91 0.02
CA PRO A 171 23.86 2.78 -0.43
C PRO A 171 23.99 2.24 -1.85
N ALA A 172 22.95 1.72 -2.43
CA ALA A 172 23.00 0.94 -3.67
C ALA A 172 22.95 1.81 -4.94
N PRO A 173 23.52 1.34 -6.05
CA PRO A 173 23.32 1.97 -7.34
C PRO A 173 21.85 1.95 -7.75
N ARG A 174 21.47 2.84 -8.68
CA ARG A 174 20.09 2.95 -9.17
C ARG A 174 19.62 1.64 -9.79
N ASP A 175 18.43 1.21 -9.41
CA ASP A 175 17.77 0.08 -10.03
C ASP A 175 16.67 0.59 -10.98
N LYS A 176 16.95 0.53 -12.27
CA LYS A 176 16.05 1.06 -13.31
C LYS A 176 14.74 0.28 -13.39
N LEU A 177 14.76 -1.01 -13.07
CA LEU A 177 13.55 -1.83 -13.10
C LEU A 177 12.60 -1.48 -11.97
N LEU A 178 13.14 -1.26 -10.76
CA LEU A 178 12.34 -0.82 -9.62
C LEU A 178 11.82 0.61 -9.79
N LEU A 179 12.51 1.46 -10.54
CA LEU A 179 12.03 2.80 -10.86
C LEU A 179 10.96 2.78 -11.96
N PHE A 180 11.06 1.85 -12.90
CA PHE A 180 10.15 1.78 -14.05
C PHE A 180 8.70 1.53 -13.63
N PHE A 181 8.45 0.57 -12.74
CA PHE A 181 7.08 0.19 -12.34
C PHE A 181 6.28 1.35 -11.74
N PRO A 182 6.74 2.06 -10.68
CA PRO A 182 5.94 3.13 -10.08
C PRO A 182 5.82 4.36 -10.99
N VAL A 183 6.83 4.63 -11.81
CA VAL A 183 6.73 5.68 -12.83
C VAL A 183 5.61 5.32 -13.81
N LEU A 184 5.62 4.10 -14.35
CA LEU A 184 4.56 3.62 -15.25
C LEU A 184 3.20 3.61 -14.53
N TRP A 185 3.14 3.13 -13.29
CA TRP A 185 1.93 3.06 -12.51
C TRP A 185 1.33 4.44 -12.25
N ILE A 186 2.13 5.36 -11.70
CA ILE A 186 1.65 6.70 -11.35
C ILE A 186 1.35 7.52 -12.60
N THR A 187 2.17 7.46 -13.65
CA THR A 187 1.92 8.19 -14.90
C THR A 187 0.74 7.62 -15.66
N GLY A 188 0.56 6.29 -15.66
CA GLY A 188 -0.61 5.64 -16.27
C GLY A 188 -1.91 6.04 -15.57
N LEU A 189 -1.93 6.04 -14.24
CA LEU A 189 -3.08 6.49 -13.47
C LEU A 189 -3.32 8.00 -13.58
N LEU A 190 -2.27 8.81 -13.67
CA LEU A 190 -2.37 10.25 -13.95
C LEU A 190 -2.96 10.50 -15.35
N TYR A 191 -2.55 9.73 -16.35
CA TYR A 191 -3.15 9.79 -17.68
C TYR A 191 -4.65 9.48 -17.63
N ILE A 192 -5.05 8.41 -16.92
CA ILE A 192 -6.46 8.04 -16.75
C ILE A 192 -7.20 9.16 -15.99
N PHE A 193 -6.60 9.72 -14.95
CA PHE A 193 -7.15 10.85 -14.20
C PHE A 193 -7.43 12.05 -15.12
N ILE A 194 -6.52 12.40 -16.01
CA ILE A 194 -6.70 13.51 -16.95
C ILE A 194 -7.73 13.14 -18.04
N ALA A 195 -7.62 11.95 -18.63
CA ALA A 195 -8.46 11.51 -19.75
C ALA A 195 -9.93 11.25 -19.36
N LYS A 196 -10.17 11.00 -18.06
CA LYS A 196 -11.51 10.72 -17.50
C LYS A 196 -11.91 11.73 -16.43
N TYR A 197 -11.32 12.90 -16.49
CA TYR A 197 -11.52 13.98 -15.54
C TYR A 197 -13.01 14.27 -15.27
N ASP A 198 -13.86 14.28 -16.29
CA ASP A 198 -15.30 14.46 -16.20
C ASP A 198 -16.03 13.44 -15.31
N LYS A 199 -15.47 12.23 -15.18
CA LYS A 199 -16.02 11.15 -14.36
C LYS A 199 -15.59 11.20 -12.88
N LEU A 200 -14.63 12.04 -12.55
CA LEU A 200 -14.00 12.07 -11.22
C LEU A 200 -14.64 13.09 -10.27
N PHE A 201 -15.68 13.79 -10.72
CA PHE A 201 -16.38 14.79 -9.91
C PHE A 201 -17.82 14.37 -9.65
N ALA A 202 -18.26 14.60 -8.41
CA ALA A 202 -19.66 14.44 -8.05
C ALA A 202 -20.50 15.55 -8.68
N VAL A 203 -21.62 15.14 -9.28
CA VAL A 203 -22.64 16.06 -9.81
C VAL A 203 -23.93 15.99 -8.98
N THR A 204 -24.00 15.05 -8.02
CA THR A 204 -25.12 14.92 -7.09
C THR A 204 -24.66 15.11 -5.64
N ALA A 205 -25.59 15.46 -4.75
CA ALA A 205 -25.34 15.58 -3.32
C ALA A 205 -24.86 14.26 -2.67
N ASP A 206 -25.25 13.12 -3.25
CA ASP A 206 -24.87 11.78 -2.78
C ASP A 206 -23.48 11.35 -3.22
N GLY A 207 -22.71 12.26 -3.87
CA GLY A 207 -21.35 11.97 -4.30
C GLY A 207 -21.26 11.07 -5.53
N LEU A 208 -22.25 11.12 -6.43
CA LEU A 208 -22.23 10.37 -7.69
C LEU A 208 -21.83 11.29 -8.86
N ASN A 209 -21.09 10.72 -9.82
CA ASN A 209 -20.76 11.39 -11.08
C ASN A 209 -21.94 11.36 -12.07
N ALA A 210 -21.74 11.92 -13.26
CA ALA A 210 -22.78 11.98 -14.31
C ALA A 210 -23.27 10.60 -14.79
N ASP A 211 -22.49 9.54 -14.59
CA ASP A 211 -22.88 8.16 -14.92
C ASP A 211 -23.56 7.44 -13.74
N GLY A 212 -23.81 8.14 -12.63
CA GLY A 212 -24.38 7.54 -11.41
C GLY A 212 -23.39 6.70 -10.60
N LEU A 213 -22.10 6.81 -10.86
CA LEU A 213 -21.05 6.07 -10.16
C LEU A 213 -20.49 6.91 -9.00
N ALA A 214 -20.12 6.21 -7.93
CA ALA A 214 -19.57 6.84 -6.75
C ALA A 214 -18.15 7.41 -6.98
N VAL A 215 -17.93 8.64 -6.54
CA VAL A 215 -16.66 9.36 -6.74
C VAL A 215 -15.73 9.16 -5.56
N GLY A 216 -14.46 8.86 -5.83
CA GLY A 216 -13.40 8.79 -4.83
C GLY A 216 -12.93 10.16 -4.35
N ASN A 217 -11.97 10.18 -3.44
CA ASN A 217 -11.40 11.39 -2.89
C ASN A 217 -10.18 11.83 -3.70
N LEU A 218 -10.33 12.91 -4.49
CA LEU A 218 -9.27 13.41 -5.36
C LEU A 218 -8.06 13.94 -4.60
N LEU A 219 -8.23 14.50 -3.42
CA LEU A 219 -7.11 14.97 -2.60
C LEU A 219 -6.26 13.78 -2.13
N VAL A 220 -6.90 12.67 -1.78
CA VAL A 220 -6.20 11.42 -1.45
C VAL A 220 -5.43 10.90 -2.66
N VAL A 221 -6.01 10.91 -3.86
CA VAL A 221 -5.34 10.49 -5.10
C VAL A 221 -4.09 11.34 -5.36
N ILE A 222 -4.22 12.66 -5.31
CA ILE A 222 -3.10 13.58 -5.57
C ILE A 222 -2.01 13.42 -4.51
N ALA A 223 -2.38 13.40 -3.23
CA ALA A 223 -1.44 13.21 -2.14
C ALA A 223 -0.70 11.86 -2.26
N ALA A 224 -1.42 10.78 -2.56
CA ALA A 224 -0.84 9.46 -2.74
C ALA A 224 0.12 9.40 -3.95
N MET A 225 -0.22 10.06 -5.07
CA MET A 225 0.69 10.17 -6.22
C MET A 225 2.00 10.89 -5.85
N ILE A 226 1.90 12.01 -5.14
CA ILE A 226 3.07 12.81 -4.71
C ILE A 226 3.93 12.01 -3.74
N ILE A 227 3.33 11.43 -2.69
CA ILE A 227 4.05 10.67 -1.66
C ILE A 227 4.66 9.39 -2.27
N GLY A 228 3.88 8.65 -3.07
CA GLY A 228 4.35 7.45 -3.74
C GLY A 228 5.54 7.69 -4.66
N MET A 229 5.49 8.77 -5.46
CA MET A 229 6.60 9.18 -6.31
C MET A 229 7.81 9.63 -5.48
N ALA A 230 7.59 10.40 -4.40
CA ALA A 230 8.67 10.85 -3.52
C ALA A 230 9.43 9.65 -2.89
N ILE A 231 8.71 8.68 -2.31
CA ILE A 231 9.34 7.47 -1.74
C ILE A 231 10.13 6.71 -2.80
N THR A 232 9.55 6.56 -4.00
CA THR A 232 10.23 5.91 -5.13
C THR A 232 11.53 6.60 -5.50
N LEU A 233 11.47 7.92 -5.71
CA LEU A 233 12.65 8.70 -6.12
C LEU A 233 13.71 8.71 -5.02
N LEU A 234 13.30 8.91 -3.77
CA LEU A 234 14.22 8.88 -2.61
C LEU A 234 14.95 7.55 -2.48
N SER A 235 14.30 6.42 -2.83
CA SER A 235 14.96 5.11 -2.83
C SER A 235 16.07 4.97 -3.88
N HIS A 236 16.16 5.91 -4.83
CA HIS A 236 17.12 5.91 -5.92
C HIS A 236 18.12 7.09 -5.88
N VAL A 237 18.05 7.94 -4.86
CA VAL A 237 19.03 9.01 -4.66
C VAL A 237 20.35 8.38 -4.26
N THR A 238 21.37 8.52 -5.11
CA THR A 238 22.73 8.13 -4.74
C THR A 238 23.31 9.16 -3.78
N PRO A 239 23.94 8.74 -2.66
CA PRO A 239 24.68 9.68 -1.83
C PRO A 239 25.74 10.39 -2.70
N HIS A 240 25.78 11.72 -2.64
CA HIS A 240 26.98 12.40 -3.08
C HIS A 240 28.12 11.88 -2.19
N VAL A 241 29.02 11.12 -2.77
CA VAL A 241 30.29 10.80 -2.14
C VAL A 241 30.99 12.14 -2.00
N ILE A 242 30.85 12.77 -0.83
CA ILE A 242 31.75 13.84 -0.43
C ILE A 242 33.09 13.14 -0.29
N ASN A 243 33.89 13.26 -1.33
CA ASN A 243 35.29 12.84 -1.31
C ASN A 243 35.96 13.61 -0.18
N ARG A 244 35.95 13.04 1.03
CA ARG A 244 36.89 13.44 2.08
C ARG A 244 38.27 12.81 1.79
N SER A 245 38.73 12.97 0.55
CA SER A 245 40.11 12.83 0.25
C SER A 245 40.73 14.19 0.47
N THR A 246 41.71 14.23 1.33
CA THR A 246 42.59 15.33 1.73
C THR A 246 42.16 16.06 3.02
N ALA A 247 42.40 15.37 4.13
CA ALA A 247 43.03 16.09 5.25
C ALA A 247 44.53 15.68 5.25
N PRO A 248 45.43 16.63 5.28
CA PRO A 248 46.89 16.39 5.35
C PRO A 248 47.29 15.73 6.67
#